data_6665df83ba0e2e1513afba0702a71a3b
#
_entry.id   6665df83ba0e2e1513afba0702a71a3b
#
_cell.length_a   1.000
_cell.length_b   1.000
_cell.length_c   1.000
_cell.angle_alpha   90.00
_cell.angle_beta   90.00
_cell.angle_gamma   90.00
#
_symmetry.space_group_name_H-M   'P 1'
#
loop_
_entity.id
_entity.type
_entity.pdbx_description
1 polymer ?
#
loop_
_entity_poly.entity_id
_entity_poly.type
_entity_poly.pdbx_seq_one_letter_code
_entity_poly.pdbx_strand_id
1 'polypeptide(L)'
;METSNLNSLLHEYSSPDHAWSVVFDDNGQTGYAYLLARGQIVSDVWLYNRGPAPMEPPWKTRPNSAPYENPRDCVSEATVELPASSADIHVTWEQALDGSQKAVIVLRGQPIGILSSSTTPGWSRLATKESPVARVMDGMPSPTHAGQVSTDKRSDVQS
;
A
#
# COMPACT_ATOMS: atom_id res chain seq x y z
N MET A 1 -18.93 -6.89 -20.98
CA MET A 1 -18.55 -7.54 -19.94
C MET A 1 -17.12 -7.78 -19.86
N GLU A 2 -16.57 -8.17 -20.86
CA GLU A 2 -15.18 -8.30 -20.79
C GLU A 2 -14.44 -7.02 -20.67
N THR A 3 -15.05 -5.90 -21.03
CA THR A 3 -14.36 -4.64 -20.99
C THR A 3 -13.93 -4.27 -19.58
N SER A 4 -14.71 -4.66 -18.56
CA SER A 4 -14.31 -4.33 -17.20
C SER A 4 -13.04 -5.05 -16.79
N ASN A 5 -12.76 -6.22 -17.39
CA ASN A 5 -11.57 -6.97 -17.04
C ASN A 5 -10.29 -6.40 -17.66
N LEU A 6 -10.43 -5.58 -18.70
CA LEU A 6 -9.26 -4.98 -19.33
C LEU A 6 -8.55 -4.01 -18.41
N ASN A 7 -9.26 -3.46 -17.41
CA ASN A 7 -8.69 -2.50 -16.48
C ASN A 7 -8.46 -3.09 -15.10
N SER A 8 -8.59 -4.41 -14.97
CA SER A 8 -8.39 -5.07 -13.69
C SER A 8 -7.04 -5.75 -13.66
N LEU A 9 -6.33 -5.62 -12.55
CA LEU A 9 -5.05 -6.27 -12.35
C LEU A 9 -5.10 -7.03 -11.04
N LEU A 10 -4.59 -8.26 -11.06
CA LEU A 10 -4.55 -9.09 -9.86
C LEU A 10 -3.29 -9.93 -9.93
N HIS A 11 -2.43 -9.79 -8.93
CA HIS A 11 -1.18 -10.52 -8.93
C HIS A 11 -0.68 -10.75 -7.52
N GLU A 12 -0.08 -11.90 -7.29
CA GLU A 12 0.48 -12.25 -5.99
C GLU A 12 2.00 -12.26 -6.06
N TYR A 13 2.63 -11.64 -5.07
CA TYR A 13 4.08 -11.54 -4.93
C TYR A 13 4.48 -12.24 -3.65
N SER A 14 5.29 -13.29 -3.75
CA SER A 14 5.71 -14.07 -2.58
C SER A 14 7.02 -13.55 -2.00
N SER A 15 7.14 -13.64 -0.68
CA SER A 15 8.43 -13.35 -0.04
C SER A 15 9.43 -14.46 -0.39
N PRO A 16 10.74 -14.20 -0.21
CA PRO A 16 11.75 -15.20 -0.56
C PRO A 16 11.57 -16.54 0.14
N ASP A 17 11.08 -16.54 1.38
CA ASP A 17 10.87 -17.78 2.12
C ASP A 17 9.47 -18.35 1.93
N HIS A 18 8.64 -17.68 1.10
CA HIS A 18 7.26 -18.09 0.80
C HIS A 18 6.33 -18.12 2.00
N ALA A 19 6.75 -17.55 3.14
CA ALA A 19 5.89 -17.47 4.31
C ALA A 19 4.89 -16.34 4.21
N TRP A 20 5.18 -15.33 3.37
CA TRP A 20 4.35 -14.15 3.22
C TRP A 20 4.09 -13.89 1.76
N SER A 21 2.98 -13.22 1.47
CA SER A 21 2.73 -12.75 0.12
C SER A 21 1.98 -11.43 0.17
N VAL A 22 2.08 -10.68 -0.92
CA VAL A 22 1.27 -9.48 -1.15
C VAL A 22 0.39 -9.79 -2.34
N VAL A 23 -0.90 -9.53 -2.21
CA VAL A 23 -1.81 -9.56 -3.35
C VAL A 23 -2.08 -8.11 -3.74
N PHE A 24 -1.72 -7.76 -4.96
CA PHE A 24 -2.05 -6.47 -5.56
C PHE A 24 -3.34 -6.65 -6.34
N ASP A 25 -4.33 -5.82 -6.06
CA ASP A 25 -5.67 -5.96 -6.62
C ASP A 25 -6.15 -4.59 -7.08
N ASP A 26 -6.22 -4.41 -8.40
CA ASP A 26 -6.78 -3.22 -9.01
C ASP A 26 -8.05 -3.68 -9.73
N ASN A 27 -9.20 -3.29 -9.21
CA ASN A 27 -10.48 -3.75 -9.73
C ASN A 27 -11.07 -2.81 -10.78
N GLY A 28 -10.27 -1.86 -11.28
CA GLY A 28 -10.72 -0.88 -12.24
C GLY A 28 -11.25 0.40 -11.62
N GLN A 29 -11.44 0.43 -10.31
CA GLN A 29 -11.86 1.61 -9.57
C GLN A 29 -10.84 2.04 -8.54
N THR A 30 -10.23 1.08 -7.86
CA THR A 30 -9.22 1.35 -6.83
C THR A 30 -8.11 0.32 -6.93
N GLY A 31 -6.92 0.71 -6.49
CA GLY A 31 -5.82 -0.21 -6.32
C GLY A 31 -5.56 -0.43 -4.84
N TYR A 32 -5.47 -1.69 -4.44
CA TYR A 32 -5.22 -2.12 -3.07
C TYR A 32 -4.10 -3.13 -3.03
N ALA A 33 -3.47 -3.22 -1.88
CA ALA A 33 -2.54 -4.31 -1.60
C ALA A 33 -2.92 -4.95 -0.29
N TYR A 34 -2.77 -6.27 -0.23
CA TYR A 34 -3.10 -7.07 0.96
C TYR A 34 -1.87 -7.87 1.34
N LEU A 35 -1.54 -7.87 2.62
CA LEU A 35 -0.45 -8.69 3.14
C LEU A 35 -1.04 -9.96 3.73
N LEU A 36 -0.53 -11.10 3.27
CA LEU A 36 -1.01 -12.41 3.70
C LEU A 36 0.10 -13.17 4.40
N ALA A 37 -0.26 -13.80 5.50
CA ALA A 37 0.59 -14.76 6.18
C ALA A 37 -0.08 -16.12 6.05
N ARG A 38 0.57 -17.04 5.32
CA ARG A 38 0.04 -18.39 5.12
C ARG A 38 -1.38 -18.36 4.57
N GLY A 39 -1.61 -17.48 3.61
CA GLY A 39 -2.91 -17.37 2.95
C GLY A 39 -3.96 -16.59 3.69
N GLN A 40 -3.64 -16.05 4.88
CA GLN A 40 -4.58 -15.25 5.67
C GLN A 40 -4.22 -13.79 5.56
N ILE A 41 -5.22 -12.94 5.27
CA ILE A 41 -4.98 -11.50 5.19
C ILE A 41 -4.74 -10.97 6.59
N VAL A 42 -3.60 -10.30 6.79
CA VAL A 42 -3.25 -9.71 8.08
C VAL A 42 -3.18 -8.19 8.03
N SER A 43 -3.11 -7.60 6.83
CA SER A 43 -3.12 -6.14 6.69
C SER A 43 -3.51 -5.80 5.26
N ASP A 44 -3.96 -4.56 5.07
CA ASP A 44 -4.31 -4.08 3.74
C ASP A 44 -4.03 -2.59 3.66
N VAL A 45 -4.01 -2.06 2.42
CA VAL A 45 -3.84 -0.63 2.22
C VAL A 45 -4.44 -0.23 0.88
N TRP A 46 -5.15 0.91 0.88
CA TRP A 46 -5.58 1.59 -0.34
C TRP A 46 -4.36 2.27 -0.96
N LEU A 47 -4.18 2.15 -2.28
CA LEU A 47 -3.05 2.74 -2.97
C LEU A 47 -3.45 3.92 -3.85
N TYR A 48 -4.58 3.82 -4.55
CA TYR A 48 -5.03 4.88 -5.44
C TYR A 48 -6.48 4.65 -5.85
N ASN A 49 -7.13 5.73 -6.30
CA ASN A 49 -8.39 5.66 -7.00
C ASN A 49 -8.11 5.78 -8.49
N ARG A 50 -8.86 5.07 -9.33
CA ARG A 50 -8.73 5.25 -10.77
C ARG A 50 -9.68 6.31 -11.29
N GLY A 51 -10.80 6.53 -10.63
CA GLY A 51 -11.74 7.56 -11.00
C GLY A 51 -11.71 8.72 -10.03
N PRO A 52 -12.65 9.64 -10.17
CA PRO A 52 -12.74 10.76 -9.25
C PRO A 52 -12.97 10.28 -7.84
N ALA A 53 -12.31 10.91 -6.87
CA ALA A 53 -12.50 10.55 -5.48
C ALA A 53 -13.89 10.96 -5.03
N PRO A 54 -14.60 10.10 -4.27
CA PRO A 54 -15.91 10.48 -3.76
C PRO A 54 -15.81 11.61 -2.75
N MET A 55 -16.84 12.44 -2.69
CA MET A 55 -16.88 13.54 -1.74
C MET A 55 -17.10 13.04 -0.33
N GLU A 56 -17.84 11.95 -0.18
CA GLU A 56 -18.16 11.40 1.13
C GLU A 56 -17.53 10.04 1.29
N PRO A 57 -17.23 9.63 2.54
CA PRO A 57 -16.62 8.33 2.75
C PRO A 57 -17.51 7.20 2.27
N PRO A 58 -17.03 6.35 1.33
CA PRO A 58 -17.87 5.28 0.81
C PRO A 58 -18.23 4.22 1.83
N TRP A 59 -17.44 4.07 2.90
CA TRP A 59 -17.77 3.10 3.94
C TRP A 59 -19.00 3.54 4.75
N LYS A 60 -19.37 4.81 4.68
CA LYS A 60 -20.60 5.29 5.31
C LYS A 60 -21.79 5.17 4.39
N THR A 61 -21.59 5.40 3.10
CA THR A 61 -22.70 5.37 2.12
C THR A 61 -22.94 3.99 1.55
N ARG A 62 -21.91 3.14 1.53
CA ARG A 62 -22.00 1.78 0.98
C ARG A 62 -21.23 0.83 1.88
N PRO A 63 -21.71 0.58 3.11
CA PRO A 63 -20.91 -0.10 4.12
C PRO A 63 -20.48 -1.53 3.80
N ASN A 64 -21.13 -2.17 2.81
CA ASN A 64 -20.78 -3.55 2.45
C ASN A 64 -20.14 -3.65 1.07
N SER A 65 -19.58 -2.55 0.56
CA SER A 65 -19.05 -2.52 -0.80
C SER A 65 -17.55 -2.37 -0.87
N ALA A 66 -16.82 -2.91 0.12
CA ALA A 66 -15.36 -2.91 0.07
C ALA A 66 -14.87 -3.69 -1.16
N PRO A 67 -13.73 -3.35 -1.74
CA PRO A 67 -12.78 -2.31 -1.30
C PRO A 67 -13.27 -0.92 -1.68
N TYR A 68 -12.96 0.04 -0.82
CA TYR A 68 -13.48 1.40 -0.95
C TYR A 68 -12.47 2.31 -1.61
N GLU A 69 -12.97 3.27 -2.40
CA GLU A 69 -12.16 4.42 -2.80
C GLU A 69 -11.85 5.24 -1.54
N ASN A 70 -10.76 5.99 -1.58
CA ASN A 70 -10.49 6.95 -0.52
C ASN A 70 -11.21 8.26 -0.86
N PRO A 71 -11.86 8.92 0.10
CA PRO A 71 -12.58 10.16 -0.20
C PRO A 71 -11.64 11.29 -0.57
N ARG A 72 -12.19 12.27 -1.24
CA ARG A 72 -11.43 13.36 -1.85
C ARG A 72 -10.52 14.06 -0.86
N ASP A 73 -10.97 14.29 0.37
CA ASP A 73 -10.17 14.98 1.37
C ASP A 73 -8.94 14.20 1.79
N CYS A 74 -8.90 12.91 1.50
CA CYS A 74 -7.81 12.04 1.93
C CYS A 74 -6.85 11.70 0.80
N VAL A 75 -7.04 12.25 -0.40
CA VAL A 75 -6.27 11.86 -1.58
C VAL A 75 -5.42 13.03 -2.05
N SER A 76 -4.14 12.74 -2.31
CA SER A 76 -3.21 13.71 -2.87
C SER A 76 -3.66 14.14 -4.26
N GLU A 77 -3.45 15.41 -4.59
CA GLU A 77 -3.69 15.92 -5.93
C GLU A 77 -2.51 15.67 -6.87
N ALA A 78 -1.43 15.07 -6.36
CA ALA A 78 -0.27 14.77 -7.19
C ALA A 78 -0.65 13.77 -8.28
N THR A 79 -0.13 13.99 -9.48
CA THR A 79 -0.38 13.09 -10.59
C THR A 79 0.60 11.93 -10.54
N VAL A 80 0.08 10.71 -10.59
CA VAL A 80 0.89 9.50 -10.62
C VAL A 80 0.39 8.65 -11.77
N GLU A 81 1.33 8.13 -12.55
CA GLU A 81 0.96 7.24 -13.65
C GLU A 81 0.60 5.88 -13.04
N LEU A 82 -0.67 5.50 -13.17
CA LEU A 82 -1.17 4.26 -12.58
C LEU A 82 -0.65 3.05 -13.35
N PRO A 83 -0.59 1.87 -12.72
CA PRO A 83 -0.04 0.71 -13.42
C PRO A 83 -0.90 0.27 -14.59
N ALA A 84 -0.23 -0.12 -15.68
CA ALA A 84 -0.88 -0.67 -16.85
C ALA A 84 -0.89 -2.19 -16.80
N SER A 85 0.02 -2.79 -16.05
CA SER A 85 0.07 -4.23 -15.86
C SER A 85 0.73 -4.53 -14.53
N SER A 86 0.65 -5.78 -14.09
CA SER A 86 1.27 -6.18 -12.84
C SER A 86 2.79 -6.10 -12.91
N ALA A 87 3.36 -6.04 -14.12
CA ALA A 87 4.81 -5.89 -14.28
C ALA A 87 5.29 -4.51 -13.86
N ASP A 88 4.41 -3.52 -13.76
CA ASP A 88 4.77 -2.19 -13.29
C ASP A 88 4.95 -2.13 -11.78
N ILE A 89 4.54 -3.17 -11.08
CA ILE A 89 4.57 -3.26 -9.63
C ILE A 89 5.59 -4.31 -9.23
N HIS A 90 6.36 -4.02 -8.18
CA HIS A 90 7.08 -5.09 -7.50
C HIS A 90 7.06 -4.82 -6.01
N VAL A 91 7.45 -5.82 -5.23
CA VAL A 91 7.38 -5.77 -3.77
C VAL A 91 8.76 -6.04 -3.22
N THR A 92 9.21 -5.18 -2.31
CA THR A 92 10.43 -5.45 -1.56
C THR A 92 10.05 -5.81 -0.13
N TRP A 93 10.80 -6.74 0.43
CA TRP A 93 10.48 -7.33 1.72
C TRP A 93 11.53 -6.92 2.75
N GLU A 94 11.06 -6.54 3.93
CA GLU A 94 11.92 -6.14 5.03
C GLU A 94 11.37 -6.69 6.33
N GLN A 95 12.24 -6.91 7.28
CA GLN A 95 11.80 -7.24 8.63
C GLN A 95 12.10 -6.05 9.52
N ALA A 96 11.10 -5.58 10.25
CA ALA A 96 11.28 -4.43 11.14
C ALA A 96 12.02 -4.86 12.40
N LEU A 97 12.49 -3.88 13.14
CA LEU A 97 13.26 -4.15 14.36
C LEU A 97 12.45 -4.90 15.40
N ASP A 98 11.15 -4.71 15.41
CA ASP A 98 10.28 -5.41 16.36
C ASP A 98 9.92 -6.83 15.89
N GLY A 99 10.49 -7.26 14.78
CA GLY A 99 10.23 -8.59 14.24
C GLY A 99 9.06 -8.65 13.26
N SER A 100 8.30 -7.56 13.10
CA SER A 100 7.18 -7.59 12.16
C SER A 100 7.67 -7.63 10.72
N GLN A 101 6.87 -8.25 9.85
CA GLN A 101 7.17 -8.31 8.42
C GLN A 101 6.66 -7.05 7.74
N LYS A 102 7.48 -6.48 6.89
CA LYS A 102 7.14 -5.28 6.16
C LYS A 102 7.26 -5.56 4.67
N ALA A 103 6.33 -5.03 3.89
CA ALA A 103 6.35 -5.14 2.44
C ALA A 103 6.17 -3.75 1.85
N VAL A 104 7.08 -3.36 0.97
CA VAL A 104 7.01 -2.07 0.29
C VAL A 104 6.54 -2.32 -1.13
N ILE A 105 5.45 -1.68 -1.50
CA ILE A 105 4.87 -1.80 -2.83
C ILE A 105 5.48 -0.69 -3.68
N VAL A 106 6.13 -1.09 -4.78
CA VAL A 106 6.88 -0.16 -5.62
C VAL A 106 6.23 -0.12 -7.00
N LEU A 107 5.90 1.09 -7.47
CA LEU A 107 5.34 1.32 -8.79
C LEU A 107 6.38 2.08 -9.61
N ARG A 108 6.88 1.42 -10.64
CA ARG A 108 7.87 2.02 -11.55
C ARG A 108 9.02 2.68 -10.80
N GLY A 109 9.55 1.98 -9.80
CA GLY A 109 10.70 2.46 -9.04
C GLY A 109 10.38 3.41 -7.90
N GLN A 110 9.10 3.73 -7.67
CA GLN A 110 8.70 4.64 -6.58
C GLN A 110 7.84 3.91 -5.57
N PRO A 111 8.18 3.97 -4.29
CA PRO A 111 7.31 3.36 -3.28
C PRO A 111 5.95 4.07 -3.26
N ILE A 112 4.88 3.30 -3.34
CA ILE A 112 3.53 3.85 -3.28
C ILE A 112 2.75 3.35 -2.08
N GLY A 113 3.21 2.30 -1.43
CA GLY A 113 2.52 1.79 -0.26
C GLY A 113 3.43 0.93 0.58
N ILE A 114 3.09 0.80 1.86
CA ILE A 114 3.82 -0.03 2.79
C ILE A 114 2.81 -0.81 3.61
N LEU A 115 3.04 -2.11 3.72
CA LEU A 115 2.25 -2.99 4.56
C LEU A 115 3.10 -3.49 5.71
N SER A 116 2.47 -3.74 6.85
CA SER A 116 3.16 -4.28 8.02
C SER A 116 2.28 -5.31 8.68
N SER A 117 2.90 -6.39 9.15
CA SER A 117 2.17 -7.44 9.86
C SER A 117 1.67 -6.99 11.23
N SER A 118 2.15 -5.85 11.72
CA SER A 118 1.75 -5.35 13.04
C SER A 118 0.82 -4.15 12.97
N THR A 119 0.47 -3.65 11.78
CA THR A 119 -0.31 -2.42 11.63
C THR A 119 -1.27 -2.55 10.46
N THR A 120 -2.53 -2.22 10.70
CA THR A 120 -3.53 -2.18 9.64
C THR A 120 -4.42 -0.96 9.85
N PRO A 121 -4.76 -0.21 8.81
CA PRO A 121 -4.27 -0.35 7.43
C PRO A 121 -2.81 0.05 7.31
N GLY A 122 -2.22 -0.24 6.17
CA GLY A 122 -0.87 0.21 5.88
C GLY A 122 -0.82 1.67 5.47
N TRP A 123 0.34 2.07 4.95
CA TRP A 123 0.60 3.47 4.57
C TRP A 123 0.56 3.61 3.07
N SER A 124 -0.01 4.72 2.59
CA SER A 124 -0.11 5.01 1.17
C SER A 124 0.50 6.37 0.86
N ARG A 125 1.30 6.41 -0.20
CA ARG A 125 1.92 7.65 -0.64
C ARG A 125 0.89 8.71 -1.02
N LEU A 126 -0.24 8.29 -1.58
CA LEU A 126 -1.25 9.22 -2.06
C LEU A 126 -2.27 9.60 -0.99
N ALA A 127 -2.18 9.05 0.21
CA ALA A 127 -3.05 9.44 1.31
C ALA A 127 -2.54 10.74 1.93
N THR A 128 -3.43 11.70 2.11
CA THR A 128 -3.10 12.99 2.72
C THR A 128 -3.60 13.10 4.14
N LYS A 129 -4.54 12.24 4.54
CA LYS A 129 -5.08 12.17 5.89
C LYS A 129 -5.29 10.71 6.26
N GLU A 130 -5.24 10.43 7.55
CA GLU A 130 -5.56 9.11 8.05
C GLU A 130 -7.00 8.76 7.76
N SER A 131 -7.23 7.54 7.32
CA SER A 131 -8.58 7.03 7.06
C SER A 131 -8.61 5.55 7.37
N PRO A 132 -9.79 4.93 7.40
CA PRO A 132 -9.87 3.48 7.63
C PRO A 132 -9.17 2.64 6.57
N VAL A 133 -8.86 3.21 5.41
CA VAL A 133 -8.28 2.41 4.32
C VAL A 133 -6.80 2.68 4.10
N ALA A 134 -6.24 3.76 4.67
CA ALA A 134 -4.82 4.05 4.48
C ALA A 134 -4.32 5.07 5.49
N ARG A 135 -3.07 4.88 5.94
CA ARG A 135 -2.35 5.86 6.75
C ARG A 135 -1.48 6.71 5.85
N VAL A 136 -1.11 7.88 6.32
CA VAL A 136 -0.28 8.81 5.56
C VAL A 136 1.16 8.34 5.61
N MET A 137 1.73 8.04 4.45
CA MET A 137 3.10 7.52 4.37
C MET A 137 4.13 8.54 4.85
N ASP A 138 3.92 9.82 4.56
CA ASP A 138 4.90 10.84 4.93
C ASP A 138 5.03 11.01 6.44
N GLY A 139 4.03 10.59 7.22
CA GLY A 139 4.10 10.64 8.66
C GLY A 139 4.77 9.45 9.29
N MET A 140 5.19 8.49 8.49
CA MET A 140 5.77 7.25 8.97
C MET A 140 7.25 7.45 9.27
N PRO A 141 7.77 6.87 10.37
CA PRO A 141 9.22 6.91 10.61
C PRO A 141 9.96 6.22 9.47
N SER A 142 11.19 6.70 9.20
CA SER A 142 11.98 6.12 8.13
C SER A 142 12.20 4.63 8.36
N PRO A 143 11.95 3.81 7.38
CA PRO A 143 12.14 2.37 7.53
C PRO A 143 13.61 1.96 7.51
N THR A 144 14.42 2.77 6.89
CA THR A 144 15.80 2.35 6.73
C THR A 144 16.69 3.05 7.67
N HIS A 145 16.78 2.85 7.67
CA HIS A 145 17.56 3.57 8.07
C HIS A 145 17.60 3.20 9.04
N ALA A 146 17.44 2.62 8.63
CA ALA A 146 17.38 2.42 9.07
C ALA A 146 17.62 1.75 9.38
N GLY A 147 17.88 1.71 9.24
CA GLY A 147 18.01 1.66 9.08
C GLY A 147 18.41 1.61 9.20
N GLN A 148 18.99 1.69 9.13
CA GLN A 148 19.31 2.32 8.91
C GLN A 148 19.47 2.51 9.48
N VAL A 149 19.78 2.48 9.83
CA VAL A 149 20.04 3.32 10.11
C VAL A 149 20.40 3.54 10.54
N SER A 150 20.81 3.42 10.74
CA SER A 150 21.24 4.26 10.82
C SER A 150 21.59 4.51 11.18
N THR A 151 21.96 4.36 11.30
CA THR A 151 22.47 5.16 11.27
C THR A 151 22.67 5.64 11.56
N ASP A 152 22.85 5.44 11.70
CA ASP A 152 23.25 6.39 11.66
C ASP A 152 23.45 6.67 12.18
N LYS A 153 23.52 6.46 12.39
CA LYS A 153 23.91 7.07 12.55
C LYS A 153 24.12 7.33 12.88
N ARG A 154 24.26 7.18 13.15
CA ARG A 154 24.67 7.79 13.23
C ARG A 154 24.71 8.17 13.31
N SER A 155 24.68 7.80 13.45
CA SER A 155 24.97 8.57 13.31
C SER A 155 25.03 8.92 13.61
N ASP A 156 25.22 8.75 13.82
CA ASP A 156 25.53 9.47 13.82
C ASP A 156 25.51 9.66 14.20
N VAL A 157 25.32 9.26 14.34
CA VAL A 157 25.50 9.84 14.35
C VAL A 157 25.48 9.93 14.56
N GLN A 158 25.62 9.75 14.72
CA GLN A 158 25.81 10.22 14.68
C GLN A 158 25.60 10.32 14.64
N SER A 159 25.51 9.80 14.77
CA SER A 159 25.51 10.32 14.49
C SER A 159 25.39 10.38 14.58
#